data_f839ab42041060df983f5cc83df424da
#
_entry.id   f839ab42041060df983f5cc83df424da
#
_cell.length_a   1.000
_cell.length_b   1.000
_cell.length_c   1.000
_cell.angle_alpha   90.00
_cell.angle_beta   90.00
_cell.angle_gamma   90.00
#
_symmetry.space_group_name_H-M   'P 1'
#
loop_
_entity.id
_entity.type
_entity.pdbx_description
1 polymer ?
#
loop_
_entity_poly.entity_id
_entity_poly.type
_entity_poly.pdbx_seq_one_letter_code
_entity_poly.pdbx_strand_id
1 'polypeptide(L)'
;MTDLIAAQDAKTEKLTEANASVDVDGSATAHSDGDAPTEALPPGDGDQPLAWAPIEPTPKKKRLGLWIGLGVGAVVIGAGAASMILIAPGTTVAGIPVGWMTPGAAADAISAHVADTEVTLTGAGGDVVLTGSQLGAEVDATALADQAFAERPLWNVTAWMGDAVPGDITLDPATADSVLRDAVPSSFVDPVNAGVVFDAATGAYVITPSETGSAVDVDALGAALTDTIADGGRSLEFSGDPAEAAPAISDEDATAMAASVNTMLGSIGFYLGEERTVPVDAATAATWFTVVDDGGELKIAADQAAIQATVDALPAAVDRAPVNATNIVNSSGEILRVETEGVTGRAISDTSNLASDVAGKLEAGEGIFPIAVTETPFQSVNLKRNIVVDLSAQTATAYENGAVVNSWKISSGKAATPTDVGNFTVYAHVRTQTMKSREPDGSITETPNVPWVTYFNGDEGFHGTYWHNAFGSPRSHGCVNMPIDVAKYVYNWSPVGMEVSVQY
;
A
#
# COMPACT_ATOMS: atom_id res chain seq x y z
N MET A 1 32.76 23.66 -9.62
CA MET A 1 32.10 23.98 -10.89
C MET A 1 30.63 23.75 -10.61
N THR A 2 30.01 24.74 -10.10
CA THR A 2 29.22 25.82 -10.71
C THR A 2 27.81 25.34 -11.01
N ASP A 3 26.92 25.74 -10.12
CA ASP A 3 25.58 26.33 -10.27
C ASP A 3 24.66 25.93 -11.43
N LEU A 4 23.43 25.57 -11.11
CA LEU A 4 22.29 26.39 -11.49
C LEU A 4 21.04 26.07 -10.66
N ILE A 5 20.63 27.10 -9.91
CA ILE A 5 19.35 27.26 -9.25
C ILE A 5 18.33 27.69 -10.31
N ALA A 6 17.13 27.16 -10.29
CA ALA A 6 15.94 27.86 -10.75
C ALA A 6 14.71 27.41 -9.95
N ALA A 7 14.24 28.31 -9.12
CA ALA A 7 12.93 28.32 -8.49
C ALA A 7 11.84 28.58 -9.53
N GLN A 8 10.68 27.95 -9.39
CA GLN A 8 9.44 28.53 -9.90
C GLN A 8 8.29 28.33 -8.88
N ASP A 9 7.70 29.47 -8.64
CA ASP A 9 6.71 29.83 -7.65
C ASP A 9 5.39 29.06 -7.72
N ALA A 10 4.86 28.91 -6.52
CA ALA A 10 3.48 28.56 -6.22
C ALA A 10 2.49 29.63 -6.74
N LYS A 11 1.39 29.21 -7.28
CA LYS A 11 0.18 30.01 -7.40
C LYS A 11 -1.00 29.29 -6.75
N THR A 12 -1.26 29.73 -5.55
CA THR A 12 -2.44 29.41 -4.76
C THR A 12 -3.62 30.19 -5.35
N GLU A 13 -4.65 29.52 -5.79
CA GLU A 13 -5.96 30.13 -6.00
C GLU A 13 -6.97 29.53 -5.02
N LYS A 14 -7.38 30.40 -4.10
CA LYS A 14 -8.55 30.21 -3.22
C LYS A 14 -9.82 30.22 -4.08
N LEU A 15 -10.65 29.23 -3.93
CA LEU A 15 -12.06 29.32 -4.24
C LEU A 15 -12.89 29.19 -2.98
N THR A 16 -13.61 30.25 -2.75
CA THR A 16 -14.46 30.61 -1.63
C THR A 16 -15.70 29.71 -1.58
N GLU A 17 -16.05 29.31 -0.38
CA GLU A 17 -17.33 28.72 0.00
C GLU A 17 -18.52 29.60 -0.40
N ALA A 18 -19.56 29.00 -0.92
CA ALA A 18 -20.91 29.52 -0.88
C ALA A 18 -21.81 28.46 -0.27
N ASN A 19 -22.10 28.70 0.99
CA ASN A 19 -23.08 28.01 1.81
C ASN A 19 -24.48 28.45 1.40
N ALA A 20 -25.37 27.53 1.11
CA ALA A 20 -26.81 27.77 1.09
C ALA A 20 -27.49 26.58 1.75
N SER A 21 -27.69 26.74 3.03
CA SER A 21 -28.63 25.95 3.83
C SER A 21 -30.06 26.29 3.43
N VAL A 22 -30.89 25.29 3.17
CA VAL A 22 -32.34 25.41 3.20
C VAL A 22 -32.85 24.43 4.25
N ASP A 23 -33.29 25.00 5.35
CA ASP A 23 -34.05 24.34 6.39
C ASP A 23 -35.41 23.98 5.86
N VAL A 24 -35.83 22.74 6.06
CA VAL A 24 -37.20 22.30 5.99
C VAL A 24 -37.60 21.95 7.42
N ASP A 25 -38.42 22.80 8.00
CA ASP A 25 -39.17 22.44 9.19
C ASP A 25 -40.65 22.33 8.85
N GLY A 26 -41.20 21.27 9.36
CA GLY A 26 -42.55 20.84 9.10
C GLY A 26 -43.59 21.40 10.04
N SER A 27 -44.70 20.92 9.87
CA SER A 27 -45.82 20.75 10.82
C SER A 27 -47.13 21.38 10.38
N ALA A 28 -47.96 20.54 9.98
CA ALA A 28 -49.36 20.24 10.33
C ALA A 28 -50.19 21.33 11.04
N THR A 29 -51.38 21.48 10.59
CA THR A 29 -52.71 21.41 11.21
C THR A 29 -53.63 22.36 10.46
N ALA A 30 -54.65 21.86 9.79
CA ALA A 30 -56.01 21.54 10.23
C ALA A 30 -56.93 22.74 10.55
N HIS A 31 -58.11 22.64 9.99
CA HIS A 31 -59.38 23.33 10.30
C HIS A 31 -59.56 24.70 9.65
N SER A 32 -60.65 25.05 9.13
CA SER A 32 -62.08 24.64 9.12
C SER A 32 -62.93 25.77 8.47
N ASP A 33 -63.96 25.38 7.86
CA ASP A 33 -65.26 26.09 7.82
C ASP A 33 -65.36 27.59 7.48
N GLY A 34 -66.25 27.86 6.65
CA GLY A 34 -66.89 29.20 6.51
C GLY A 34 -67.55 29.41 5.16
N ASP A 35 -68.68 28.86 5.04
CA ASP A 35 -69.97 29.52 4.84
C ASP A 35 -70.09 30.48 3.66
N ALA A 36 -71.09 30.16 2.90
CA ALA A 36 -71.80 31.00 1.96
C ALA A 36 -72.33 32.29 2.62
N PRO A 37 -72.68 33.29 1.84
CA PRO A 37 -74.10 33.60 1.89
C PRO A 37 -74.71 33.75 0.51
N THR A 38 -75.85 33.17 0.43
CA THR A 38 -77.06 33.49 -0.34
C THR A 38 -77.35 34.96 -0.25
N GLU A 39 -77.64 35.59 -1.36
CA GLU A 39 -78.46 36.78 -1.36
C GLU A 39 -79.56 36.72 -2.44
N ALA A 40 -80.66 37.11 -1.98
CA ALA A 40 -82.00 36.86 -2.48
C ALA A 40 -82.45 37.84 -3.59
N LEU A 41 -83.37 37.36 -4.35
CA LEU A 41 -84.30 38.12 -5.24
C LEU A 41 -85.02 39.23 -4.53
N PRO A 42 -85.51 40.19 -5.27
CA PRO A 42 -86.91 40.61 -5.05
C PRO A 42 -87.80 40.53 -6.32
N PRO A 43 -89.07 40.53 -6.10
CA PRO A 43 -90.13 40.16 -7.06
C PRO A 43 -90.82 41.36 -7.68
N GLY A 44 -91.64 41.13 -8.65
CA GLY A 44 -92.61 42.11 -9.12
C GLY A 44 -93.16 41.82 -10.51
N ASP A 45 -94.23 41.24 -10.56
CA ASP A 45 -95.61 41.56 -10.97
C ASP A 45 -95.79 41.97 -12.42
N GLY A 46 -96.77 41.39 -13.00
CA GLY A 46 -97.59 42.02 -14.04
C GLY A 46 -98.15 41.09 -15.10
N ASP A 47 -99.20 40.55 -14.73
CA ASP A 47 -100.33 40.00 -15.52
C ASP A 47 -100.49 40.50 -16.95
N GLN A 48 -100.88 39.59 -17.72
CA GLN A 48 -102.06 39.52 -18.65
C GLN A 48 -101.77 39.31 -20.15
N PRO A 49 -102.75 38.87 -20.91
CA PRO A 49 -102.67 37.56 -21.57
C PRO A 49 -102.94 37.68 -23.11
N LEU A 50 -102.77 36.50 -23.73
CA LEU A 50 -103.43 36.06 -24.97
C LEU A 50 -103.28 36.77 -26.29
N ALA A 51 -102.75 36.05 -27.26
CA ALA A 51 -103.46 35.86 -28.52
C ALA A 51 -102.89 34.66 -29.32
N TRP A 52 -103.73 33.70 -29.59
CA TRP A 52 -103.55 32.64 -30.54
C TRP A 52 -103.66 33.16 -31.95
N ALA A 53 -102.60 32.91 -32.78
CA ALA A 53 -102.72 32.92 -34.23
C ALA A 53 -102.05 31.65 -34.80
N PRO A 54 -102.71 30.89 -35.66
CA PRO A 54 -102.16 29.68 -36.26
C PRO A 54 -101.16 30.04 -37.36
N ILE A 55 -99.94 29.58 -37.21
CA ILE A 55 -98.88 29.69 -38.27
C ILE A 55 -98.82 28.34 -39.00
N GLU A 56 -99.06 28.40 -40.30
CA GLU A 56 -98.97 27.28 -41.24
C GLU A 56 -97.52 26.66 -41.22
N PRO A 57 -97.37 25.34 -41.45
CA PRO A 57 -96.06 24.66 -41.44
C PRO A 57 -95.32 24.95 -42.75
N THR A 58 -94.15 25.61 -42.62
CA THR A 58 -93.23 25.71 -43.72
C THR A 58 -92.49 24.38 -43.94
N PRO A 59 -92.22 23.99 -45.18
CA PRO A 59 -91.66 22.68 -45.46
C PRO A 59 -90.18 22.57 -44.93
N LYS A 60 -89.91 21.48 -44.18
CA LYS A 60 -88.56 21.12 -43.70
C LYS A 60 -87.62 20.82 -44.87
N LYS A 61 -86.73 21.74 -45.16
CA LYS A 61 -85.57 21.40 -46.01
C LYS A 61 -84.70 20.35 -45.30
N LYS A 62 -84.61 19.16 -45.88
CA LYS A 62 -83.73 18.07 -45.41
C LYS A 62 -82.27 18.56 -45.42
N ARG A 63 -81.66 18.81 -44.25
CA ARG A 63 -80.29 19.13 -44.04
C ARG A 63 -79.42 17.84 -44.08
N LEU A 64 -79.53 17.08 -45.16
CA LEU A 64 -78.70 15.84 -45.31
C LEU A 64 -77.22 16.16 -45.46
N GLY A 65 -76.82 17.32 -45.98
CA GLY A 65 -75.44 17.74 -46.15
C GLY A 65 -74.74 18.10 -44.86
N LEU A 66 -75.50 18.54 -43.79
CA LEU A 66 -74.81 18.89 -42.52
C LEU A 66 -74.33 17.66 -41.74
N TRP A 67 -75.11 16.56 -41.82
CA TRP A 67 -74.69 15.30 -41.17
C TRP A 67 -73.53 14.58 -41.88
N ILE A 68 -73.48 14.72 -43.22
CA ILE A 68 -72.32 14.19 -43.98
C ILE A 68 -71.06 15.01 -43.70
N GLY A 69 -71.19 16.36 -43.63
CA GLY A 69 -70.11 17.24 -43.29
C GLY A 69 -69.59 17.05 -41.86
N LEU A 70 -70.46 16.86 -40.87
CA LEU A 70 -70.10 16.55 -39.49
C LEU A 70 -69.48 15.15 -39.35
N GLY A 71 -69.97 14.15 -40.07
CA GLY A 71 -69.45 12.82 -40.09
C GLY A 71 -68.01 12.78 -40.73
N VAL A 72 -67.85 13.43 -41.87
CA VAL A 72 -66.50 13.54 -42.52
C VAL A 72 -65.55 14.39 -41.68
N GLY A 73 -66.00 15.50 -41.09
CA GLY A 73 -65.19 16.30 -40.19
C GLY A 73 -64.75 15.57 -38.94
N ALA A 74 -65.64 14.74 -38.32
CA ALA A 74 -65.29 13.94 -37.16
C ALA A 74 -64.27 12.81 -37.52
N VAL A 75 -64.46 12.21 -38.69
CA VAL A 75 -63.46 11.20 -39.20
C VAL A 75 -62.12 11.85 -39.53
N VAL A 76 -62.05 13.03 -40.12
CA VAL A 76 -60.82 13.77 -40.41
C VAL A 76 -60.15 14.25 -39.13
N ILE A 77 -60.89 14.74 -38.13
CA ILE A 77 -60.37 15.15 -36.82
C ILE A 77 -59.83 13.90 -36.06
N GLY A 78 -60.62 12.79 -36.09
CA GLY A 78 -60.21 11.53 -35.46
C GLY A 78 -58.95 10.93 -36.09
N ALA A 79 -58.87 10.94 -37.44
CA ALA A 79 -57.69 10.49 -38.16
C ALA A 79 -56.50 11.40 -37.93
N GLY A 80 -56.67 12.72 -37.84
CA GLY A 80 -55.64 13.68 -37.51
C GLY A 80 -55.10 13.53 -36.08
N ALA A 81 -55.99 13.30 -35.11
CA ALA A 81 -55.60 13.05 -33.73
C ALA A 81 -54.88 11.69 -33.58
N ALA A 82 -55.32 10.65 -34.26
CA ALA A 82 -54.65 9.35 -34.26
C ALA A 82 -53.26 9.42 -34.89
N SER A 83 -53.04 10.25 -35.94
CA SER A 83 -51.72 10.40 -36.56
C SER A 83 -50.67 11.02 -35.68
N MET A 84 -51.06 11.75 -34.61
CA MET A 84 -50.14 12.40 -33.68
C MET A 84 -49.64 11.49 -32.56
N ILE A 85 -50.20 10.32 -32.38
CA ILE A 85 -49.87 9.37 -31.31
C ILE A 85 -49.41 7.98 -31.79
N LEU A 86 -49.46 7.73 -33.10
CA LEU A 86 -49.15 6.43 -33.69
C LEU A 86 -47.84 6.44 -34.45
N ILE A 87 -47.13 5.30 -34.42
CA ILE A 87 -45.92 5.00 -35.19
C ILE A 87 -46.36 4.72 -36.66
N ALA A 88 -45.51 5.14 -37.59
CA ALA A 88 -45.75 4.97 -39.04
C ALA A 88 -45.91 3.50 -39.45
N PRO A 89 -46.75 3.19 -40.47
CA PRO A 89 -46.91 1.82 -40.97
C PRO A 89 -45.60 1.30 -41.57
N GLY A 90 -45.31 0.00 -41.36
CA GLY A 90 -44.11 -0.63 -41.84
C GLY A 90 -42.85 -0.42 -40.99
N THR A 91 -43.01 0.32 -39.86
CA THR A 91 -41.92 0.49 -38.89
C THR A 91 -41.66 -0.83 -38.14
N THR A 92 -40.41 -1.25 -38.10
CA THR A 92 -39.90 -2.35 -37.26
C THR A 92 -38.90 -1.83 -36.28
N VAL A 93 -38.89 -2.39 -35.08
CA VAL A 93 -37.91 -2.15 -34.01
C VAL A 93 -37.33 -3.49 -33.63
N ALA A 94 -36.02 -3.64 -33.71
CA ALA A 94 -35.35 -4.94 -33.51
C ALA A 94 -36.10 -6.07 -34.29
N GLY A 95 -36.43 -5.84 -35.56
CA GLY A 95 -37.16 -6.82 -36.38
C GLY A 95 -38.66 -6.95 -36.08
N ILE A 96 -39.13 -6.39 -34.94
CA ILE A 96 -40.53 -6.52 -34.47
C ILE A 96 -41.40 -5.45 -35.10
N PRO A 97 -42.52 -5.83 -35.79
CA PRO A 97 -43.41 -4.83 -36.42
C PRO A 97 -44.19 -4.05 -35.38
N VAL A 98 -44.00 -2.71 -35.31
CA VAL A 98 -44.64 -1.80 -34.38
C VAL A 98 -45.47 -0.71 -35.07
N GLY A 99 -45.62 -0.78 -36.39
CA GLY A 99 -46.43 0.16 -37.18
C GLY A 99 -47.89 0.17 -36.74
N TRP A 100 -48.52 1.32 -36.76
CA TRP A 100 -49.90 1.61 -36.26
C TRP A 100 -50.07 1.45 -34.74
N MET A 101 -49.01 1.30 -33.95
CA MET A 101 -49.05 1.23 -32.49
C MET A 101 -48.77 2.59 -31.87
N THR A 102 -49.28 2.83 -30.66
CA THR A 102 -48.79 3.91 -29.78
C THR A 102 -47.43 3.49 -29.22
N PRO A 103 -46.54 4.41 -28.77
CA PRO A 103 -45.28 4.04 -28.13
C PRO A 103 -45.46 3.02 -26.99
N GLY A 104 -46.45 3.20 -26.12
CA GLY A 104 -46.71 2.24 -25.05
C GLY A 104 -47.07 0.84 -25.54
N ALA A 105 -48.01 0.75 -26.55
CA ALA A 105 -48.37 -0.54 -27.14
C ALA A 105 -47.20 -1.19 -27.93
N ALA A 106 -46.31 -0.36 -28.51
CA ALA A 106 -45.11 -0.85 -29.16
C ALA A 106 -44.10 -1.40 -28.14
N ALA A 107 -43.91 -0.70 -27.01
CA ALA A 107 -43.08 -1.18 -25.92
C ALA A 107 -43.57 -2.53 -25.35
N ASP A 108 -44.87 -2.65 -25.12
CA ASP A 108 -45.48 -3.91 -24.67
C ASP A 108 -45.26 -5.04 -25.70
N ALA A 109 -45.43 -4.74 -27.00
CA ALA A 109 -45.22 -5.70 -28.07
C ALA A 109 -43.77 -6.14 -28.21
N ILE A 110 -42.79 -5.23 -28.03
CA ILE A 110 -41.37 -5.52 -28.05
C ILE A 110 -41.02 -6.39 -26.85
N SER A 111 -41.42 -5.99 -25.63
CA SER A 111 -41.18 -6.75 -24.42
C SER A 111 -41.75 -8.18 -24.49
N ALA A 112 -42.99 -8.31 -24.95
CA ALA A 112 -43.65 -9.60 -25.10
C ALA A 112 -42.96 -10.49 -26.15
N HIS A 113 -42.51 -9.92 -27.27
CA HIS A 113 -41.81 -10.66 -28.30
C HIS A 113 -40.50 -11.24 -27.79
N VAL A 114 -39.68 -10.44 -27.08
CA VAL A 114 -38.42 -10.87 -26.48
C VAL A 114 -38.68 -11.94 -25.41
N ALA A 115 -39.62 -11.71 -24.52
CA ALA A 115 -39.96 -12.61 -23.42
C ALA A 115 -40.48 -13.99 -23.91
N ASP A 116 -41.30 -13.98 -24.95
CA ASP A 116 -41.96 -15.20 -25.49
C ASP A 116 -41.15 -15.91 -26.59
N THR A 117 -39.99 -15.37 -26.99
CA THR A 117 -39.11 -16.03 -27.96
C THR A 117 -38.58 -17.35 -27.39
N GLU A 118 -38.84 -18.46 -28.13
CA GLU A 118 -38.45 -19.78 -27.72
C GLU A 118 -36.98 -20.05 -28.12
N VAL A 119 -36.18 -20.56 -27.16
CA VAL A 119 -34.79 -21.02 -27.35
C VAL A 119 -34.79 -22.52 -27.17
N THR A 120 -34.55 -23.27 -28.22
CA THR A 120 -34.34 -24.71 -28.17
C THR A 120 -32.85 -25.01 -28.04
N LEU A 121 -32.43 -25.49 -26.87
CA LEU A 121 -31.08 -25.99 -26.66
C LEU A 121 -30.97 -27.38 -27.25
N THR A 122 -30.11 -27.57 -28.23
CA THR A 122 -29.85 -28.86 -28.88
C THR A 122 -28.53 -29.45 -28.39
N GLY A 123 -28.36 -30.76 -28.40
CA GLY A 123 -27.09 -31.44 -28.06
C GLY A 123 -27.11 -32.07 -26.68
N ALA A 124 -26.39 -31.57 -25.74
CA ALA A 124 -26.00 -32.12 -24.43
C ALA A 124 -27.15 -32.68 -23.54
N GLY A 125 -27.78 -33.78 -23.94
CA GLY A 125 -28.74 -34.50 -23.11
C GLY A 125 -30.18 -34.50 -23.64
N GLY A 126 -30.45 -33.93 -24.80
CA GLY A 126 -31.75 -33.81 -25.45
C GLY A 126 -32.17 -32.37 -25.66
N ASP A 127 -33.23 -32.20 -26.48
CA ASP A 127 -33.73 -30.86 -26.79
C ASP A 127 -34.50 -30.30 -25.58
N VAL A 128 -34.07 -29.17 -25.07
CA VAL A 128 -34.72 -28.41 -23.97
C VAL A 128 -35.20 -27.08 -24.52
N VAL A 129 -36.46 -26.74 -24.31
CA VAL A 129 -37.05 -25.48 -24.79
C VAL A 129 -37.18 -24.52 -23.58
N LEU A 130 -36.56 -23.35 -23.71
CA LEU A 130 -36.62 -22.24 -22.75
C LEU A 130 -37.25 -21.04 -23.45
N THR A 131 -37.76 -20.08 -22.69
CA THR A 131 -38.20 -18.78 -23.21
C THR A 131 -37.19 -17.69 -22.90
N GLY A 132 -37.25 -16.59 -23.68
CA GLY A 132 -36.41 -15.43 -23.41
C GLY A 132 -36.57 -14.90 -21.96
N SER A 133 -37.79 -14.91 -21.45
CA SER A 133 -38.07 -14.49 -20.07
C SER A 133 -37.43 -15.42 -19.02
N GLN A 134 -37.40 -16.72 -19.27
CA GLN A 134 -36.70 -17.68 -18.38
C GLN A 134 -35.19 -17.46 -18.37
N LEU A 135 -34.61 -17.10 -19.52
CA LEU A 135 -33.20 -16.80 -19.68
C LEU A 135 -32.80 -15.40 -19.18
N GLY A 136 -33.76 -14.61 -18.65
CA GLY A 136 -33.49 -13.24 -18.21
C GLY A 136 -33.20 -12.29 -19.39
N ALA A 137 -33.87 -12.51 -20.55
CA ALA A 137 -33.71 -11.61 -21.69
C ALA A 137 -34.39 -10.25 -21.40
N GLU A 138 -33.61 -9.19 -21.50
CA GLU A 138 -34.02 -7.82 -21.26
C GLU A 138 -33.79 -6.94 -22.50
N VAL A 139 -34.70 -5.95 -22.66
CA VAL A 139 -34.62 -4.95 -23.71
C VAL A 139 -35.24 -3.65 -23.22
N ASP A 140 -34.61 -2.50 -23.51
CA ASP A 140 -35.24 -1.21 -23.23
C ASP A 140 -36.32 -0.89 -24.26
N ALA A 141 -37.43 -1.64 -24.16
CA ALA A 141 -38.56 -1.55 -25.06
C ALA A 141 -39.19 -0.14 -25.08
N THR A 142 -39.16 0.55 -23.94
CA THR A 142 -39.76 1.91 -23.84
C THR A 142 -38.89 2.91 -24.62
N ALA A 143 -37.60 2.92 -24.42
CA ALA A 143 -36.67 3.79 -25.16
C ALA A 143 -36.74 3.53 -26.66
N LEU A 144 -36.78 2.25 -27.07
CA LEU A 144 -36.82 1.85 -28.47
C LEU A 144 -38.17 2.26 -29.12
N ALA A 145 -39.31 2.10 -28.42
CA ALA A 145 -40.62 2.51 -28.91
C ALA A 145 -40.73 4.05 -29.04
N ASP A 146 -40.18 4.78 -28.06
CA ASP A 146 -40.15 6.25 -28.09
C ASP A 146 -39.23 6.73 -29.23
N GLN A 147 -38.09 6.09 -29.45
CA GLN A 147 -37.21 6.38 -30.57
C GLN A 147 -37.92 6.14 -31.91
N ALA A 148 -38.58 4.99 -32.06
CA ALA A 148 -39.34 4.67 -33.28
C ALA A 148 -40.42 5.67 -33.57
N PHE A 149 -41.13 6.16 -32.53
CA PHE A 149 -42.12 7.20 -32.67
C PHE A 149 -41.52 8.57 -33.02
N ALA A 150 -40.39 8.93 -32.39
CA ALA A 150 -39.70 10.20 -32.66
C ALA A 150 -39.18 10.25 -34.10
N GLU A 151 -38.63 9.19 -34.59
CA GLU A 151 -38.10 9.07 -35.94
C GLU A 151 -39.18 8.92 -37.00
N ARG A 152 -40.26 8.18 -36.70
CA ARG A 152 -41.30 7.75 -37.64
C ARG A 152 -42.72 7.92 -37.09
N PRO A 153 -43.17 9.15 -36.81
CA PRO A 153 -44.54 9.37 -36.42
C PRO A 153 -45.47 9.27 -37.65
N LEU A 154 -46.69 8.74 -37.44
CA LEU A 154 -47.66 8.53 -38.53
C LEU A 154 -47.99 9.80 -39.33
N TRP A 155 -47.90 10.98 -38.73
CA TRP A 155 -48.17 12.26 -39.39
C TRP A 155 -47.07 12.66 -40.39
N ASN A 156 -45.86 12.16 -40.26
CA ASN A 156 -44.75 12.51 -41.13
C ASN A 156 -44.54 11.44 -42.23
N VAL A 157 -45.32 11.53 -43.28
CA VAL A 157 -45.26 10.56 -44.38
C VAL A 157 -43.91 10.46 -45.09
N THR A 158 -43.07 11.47 -44.95
CA THR A 158 -41.71 11.45 -45.53
C THR A 158 -40.73 10.59 -44.76
N ALA A 159 -41.05 10.30 -43.50
CA ALA A 159 -40.23 9.46 -42.62
C ALA A 159 -40.67 7.98 -42.60
N TRP A 160 -41.66 7.58 -43.41
CA TRP A 160 -42.19 6.20 -43.43
C TRP A 160 -41.22 5.21 -44.05
N MET A 161 -40.31 5.66 -44.93
CA MET A 161 -39.31 4.85 -45.54
C MET A 161 -37.97 5.06 -44.86
N GLY A 162 -37.60 4.19 -43.98
CA GLY A 162 -36.31 4.22 -43.29
C GLY A 162 -35.89 2.81 -42.88
N ASP A 163 -34.67 2.67 -42.37
CA ASP A 163 -34.15 1.38 -41.90
C ASP A 163 -34.82 1.01 -40.56
N ALA A 164 -34.84 -0.27 -40.19
CA ALA A 164 -35.30 -0.74 -38.90
C ALA A 164 -34.59 -0.04 -37.75
N VAL A 165 -35.26 0.28 -36.65
CA VAL A 165 -34.62 0.76 -35.44
C VAL A 165 -33.92 -0.44 -34.83
N PRO A 166 -32.59 -0.41 -34.69
CA PRO A 166 -31.87 -1.52 -34.05
C PRO A 166 -32.19 -1.57 -32.56
N GLY A 167 -32.14 -2.76 -31.98
CA GLY A 167 -32.33 -2.94 -30.53
C GLY A 167 -31.38 -3.98 -30.03
N ASP A 168 -30.69 -3.68 -28.92
CA ASP A 168 -29.82 -4.61 -28.24
C ASP A 168 -30.62 -5.39 -27.19
N ILE A 169 -30.54 -6.71 -27.26
CA ILE A 169 -31.13 -7.62 -26.29
C ILE A 169 -29.99 -8.18 -25.44
N THR A 170 -30.10 -8.05 -24.13
CA THR A 170 -29.14 -8.57 -23.17
C THR A 170 -29.75 -9.71 -22.38
N LEU A 171 -28.92 -10.68 -22.00
CA LEU A 171 -29.29 -11.69 -21.02
C LEU A 171 -28.74 -11.28 -19.66
N ASP A 172 -29.54 -11.43 -18.59
CA ASP A 172 -28.98 -11.35 -17.24
C ASP A 172 -28.09 -12.57 -16.99
N PRO A 173 -26.74 -12.39 -16.86
CA PRO A 173 -25.81 -13.51 -16.83
C PRO A 173 -26.08 -14.47 -15.68
N ALA A 174 -26.49 -13.97 -14.52
CA ALA A 174 -26.72 -14.81 -13.34
C ALA A 174 -27.99 -15.67 -13.51
N THR A 175 -29.07 -15.08 -14.08
CA THR A 175 -30.32 -15.80 -14.38
C THR A 175 -30.10 -16.81 -15.47
N ALA A 176 -29.43 -16.42 -16.56
CA ALA A 176 -29.15 -17.32 -17.68
C ALA A 176 -28.28 -18.51 -17.24
N ASP A 177 -27.17 -18.27 -16.49
CA ASP A 177 -26.31 -19.34 -16.00
C ASP A 177 -27.08 -20.32 -15.10
N SER A 178 -27.89 -19.81 -14.18
CA SER A 178 -28.69 -20.66 -13.27
C SER A 178 -29.67 -21.57 -14.04
N VAL A 179 -30.39 -20.98 -15.01
CA VAL A 179 -31.41 -21.73 -15.80
C VAL A 179 -30.74 -22.73 -16.75
N LEU A 180 -29.63 -22.35 -17.36
CA LEU A 180 -28.89 -23.23 -18.26
C LEU A 180 -28.25 -24.41 -17.49
N ARG A 181 -27.72 -24.18 -16.27
CA ARG A 181 -27.22 -25.25 -15.40
C ARG A 181 -28.29 -26.28 -15.06
N ASP A 182 -29.50 -25.80 -14.79
CA ASP A 182 -30.63 -26.72 -14.53
C ASP A 182 -31.09 -27.44 -15.77
N ALA A 183 -31.07 -26.78 -16.93
CA ALA A 183 -31.54 -27.32 -18.19
C ALA A 183 -30.59 -28.36 -18.82
N VAL A 184 -29.29 -28.05 -18.80
CA VAL A 184 -28.23 -28.86 -19.42
C VAL A 184 -27.02 -29.07 -18.49
N PRO A 185 -27.20 -29.71 -17.32
CA PRO A 185 -26.18 -29.79 -16.28
C PRO A 185 -24.88 -30.48 -16.73
N SER A 186 -24.95 -31.35 -17.75
CA SER A 186 -23.78 -32.05 -18.30
C SER A 186 -22.80 -31.14 -19.05
N SER A 187 -23.23 -29.93 -19.43
CA SER A 187 -22.42 -28.94 -20.13
C SER A 187 -21.61 -28.04 -19.14
N PHE A 188 -21.87 -28.19 -17.86
CA PHE A 188 -21.26 -27.34 -16.84
C PHE A 188 -20.24 -28.10 -16.00
N VAL A 189 -19.01 -27.58 -15.99
CA VAL A 189 -17.92 -27.93 -15.06
C VAL A 189 -17.35 -26.61 -14.58
N ASP A 190 -17.40 -26.36 -13.28
CA ASP A 190 -16.88 -25.09 -12.77
C ASP A 190 -15.37 -25.01 -12.93
N PRO A 191 -14.84 -23.90 -13.46
CA PRO A 191 -13.41 -23.70 -13.55
C PRO A 191 -12.80 -23.56 -12.15
N VAL A 192 -11.53 -23.96 -12.01
CA VAL A 192 -10.75 -23.77 -10.78
C VAL A 192 -9.79 -22.61 -10.99
N ASN A 193 -9.86 -21.62 -10.14
CA ASN A 193 -8.96 -20.47 -10.17
C ASN A 193 -7.52 -20.89 -9.84
N ALA A 194 -6.55 -20.27 -10.51
CA ALA A 194 -5.16 -20.34 -10.09
C ALA A 194 -4.98 -19.71 -8.72
N GLY A 195 -4.06 -20.25 -7.93
CA GLY A 195 -3.75 -19.77 -6.60
C GLY A 195 -2.26 -19.52 -6.42
N VAL A 196 -1.90 -18.90 -5.28
CA VAL A 196 -0.51 -18.67 -4.89
C VAL A 196 -0.33 -19.13 -3.45
N VAL A 197 0.62 -20.05 -3.23
CA VAL A 197 0.89 -20.64 -1.93
C VAL A 197 2.38 -20.60 -1.60
N PHE A 198 2.72 -20.53 -0.31
CA PHE A 198 4.11 -20.60 0.12
C PHE A 198 4.59 -22.05 0.12
N ASP A 199 5.69 -22.31 -0.60
CA ASP A 199 6.39 -23.57 -0.56
C ASP A 199 7.58 -23.52 0.40
N ALA A 200 7.46 -24.20 1.53
CA ALA A 200 8.49 -24.24 2.55
C ALA A 200 9.80 -24.93 2.09
N ALA A 201 9.75 -25.76 1.05
CA ALA A 201 10.94 -26.44 0.55
C ALA A 201 11.82 -25.51 -0.27
N THR A 202 11.22 -24.60 -1.02
CA THR A 202 11.93 -23.59 -1.83
C THR A 202 12.07 -22.25 -1.10
N GLY A 203 11.29 -22.00 -0.06
CA GLY A 203 11.22 -20.74 0.66
C GLY A 203 10.62 -19.60 -0.17
N ALA A 204 9.75 -19.91 -1.11
CA ALA A 204 9.15 -18.99 -2.06
C ALA A 204 7.65 -19.28 -2.26
N TYR A 205 6.94 -18.29 -2.76
CA TYR A 205 5.55 -18.48 -3.22
C TYR A 205 5.55 -19.07 -4.62
N VAL A 206 4.74 -20.11 -4.81
CA VAL A 206 4.55 -20.83 -6.06
C VAL A 206 3.08 -20.83 -6.44
N ILE A 207 2.79 -21.01 -7.73
CA ILE A 207 1.41 -21.09 -8.21
C ILE A 207 0.81 -22.46 -7.98
N THR A 208 -0.50 -22.50 -7.72
CA THR A 208 -1.36 -23.65 -7.92
C THR A 208 -2.04 -23.43 -9.27
N PRO A 209 -1.87 -24.32 -10.26
CA PRO A 209 -2.43 -24.10 -11.59
C PRO A 209 -3.95 -24.01 -11.60
N SER A 210 -4.48 -23.21 -12.52
CA SER A 210 -5.91 -23.16 -12.80
C SER A 210 -6.36 -24.39 -13.59
N GLU A 211 -7.66 -24.68 -13.52
CA GLU A 211 -8.29 -25.69 -14.40
C GLU A 211 -9.44 -25.01 -15.15
N THR A 212 -9.44 -25.16 -16.46
CA THR A 212 -10.51 -24.68 -17.32
C THR A 212 -11.77 -25.49 -17.08
N GLY A 213 -12.88 -24.79 -16.94
CA GLY A 213 -14.20 -25.41 -16.85
C GLY A 213 -14.90 -25.54 -18.20
N SER A 214 -16.18 -25.84 -18.16
CA SER A 214 -17.07 -25.77 -19.30
C SER A 214 -18.42 -25.18 -18.92
N ALA A 215 -19.04 -24.44 -19.81
CA ALA A 215 -20.36 -23.87 -19.66
C ALA A 215 -21.01 -23.67 -21.02
N VAL A 216 -22.29 -23.37 -21.05
CA VAL A 216 -22.92 -22.85 -22.27
C VAL A 216 -22.49 -21.38 -22.43
N ASP A 217 -22.12 -21.03 -23.66
CA ASP A 217 -21.69 -19.64 -23.96
C ASP A 217 -22.92 -18.71 -23.97
N VAL A 218 -23.10 -17.99 -22.86
CA VAL A 218 -24.23 -17.06 -22.64
C VAL A 218 -24.12 -15.85 -23.56
N ASP A 219 -22.93 -15.38 -23.86
CA ASP A 219 -22.71 -14.22 -24.72
C ASP A 219 -23.04 -14.58 -26.17
N ALA A 220 -22.60 -15.76 -26.65
CA ALA A 220 -22.96 -16.25 -27.94
C ALA A 220 -24.47 -16.53 -28.06
N LEU A 221 -25.11 -17.02 -27.00
CA LEU A 221 -26.55 -17.22 -26.93
C LEU A 221 -27.30 -15.88 -27.04
N GLY A 222 -26.85 -14.85 -26.29
CA GLY A 222 -27.42 -13.51 -26.33
C GLY A 222 -27.30 -12.85 -27.71
N ALA A 223 -26.15 -13.02 -28.36
CA ALA A 223 -25.94 -12.55 -29.74
C ALA A 223 -26.86 -13.26 -30.73
N ALA A 224 -26.94 -14.58 -30.65
CA ALA A 224 -27.83 -15.37 -31.55
C ALA A 224 -29.30 -15.04 -31.32
N LEU A 225 -29.73 -14.78 -30.08
CA LEU A 225 -31.07 -14.34 -29.76
C LEU A 225 -31.38 -12.96 -30.37
N THR A 226 -30.43 -12.01 -30.23
CA THR A 226 -30.54 -10.70 -30.85
C THR A 226 -30.70 -10.77 -32.36
N ASP A 227 -29.84 -11.55 -33.02
CA ASP A 227 -29.90 -11.75 -34.48
C ASP A 227 -31.23 -12.41 -34.92
N THR A 228 -31.67 -13.44 -34.20
CA THR A 228 -32.93 -14.13 -34.48
C THR A 228 -34.12 -13.17 -34.38
N ILE A 229 -34.18 -12.35 -33.36
CA ILE A 229 -35.29 -11.38 -33.17
C ILE A 229 -35.18 -10.26 -34.21
N ALA A 230 -33.96 -9.79 -34.54
CA ALA A 230 -33.75 -8.75 -35.57
C ALA A 230 -34.26 -9.19 -36.94
N ASP A 231 -34.20 -10.48 -37.22
CA ASP A 231 -34.78 -11.10 -38.43
C ASP A 231 -36.30 -11.35 -38.32
N GLY A 232 -36.90 -11.00 -37.21
CA GLY A 232 -38.34 -11.15 -36.93
C GLY A 232 -38.72 -12.59 -36.49
N GLY A 233 -37.72 -13.40 -36.12
CA GLY A 233 -37.88 -14.76 -35.62
C GLY A 233 -38.49 -14.80 -34.21
N ARG A 234 -39.12 -15.93 -33.87
CA ARG A 234 -39.64 -16.26 -32.54
C ARG A 234 -39.13 -17.57 -31.97
N SER A 235 -38.20 -18.18 -32.66
CA SER A 235 -37.60 -19.45 -32.26
C SER A 235 -36.15 -19.46 -32.69
N LEU A 236 -35.26 -19.77 -31.75
CA LEU A 236 -33.82 -19.94 -31.92
C LEU A 236 -33.46 -21.39 -31.60
N GLU A 237 -32.72 -22.05 -32.48
CA GLU A 237 -32.02 -23.29 -32.15
C GLU A 237 -30.57 -22.92 -31.77
N PHE A 238 -30.16 -23.30 -30.57
CA PHE A 238 -28.79 -23.03 -30.06
C PHE A 238 -28.14 -24.30 -29.53
N SER A 239 -26.85 -24.48 -29.74
CA SER A 239 -26.16 -25.65 -29.21
C SER A 239 -25.98 -25.50 -27.69
N GLY A 240 -26.51 -26.46 -26.93
CA GLY A 240 -26.25 -26.62 -25.51
C GLY A 240 -24.98 -27.39 -25.20
N ASP A 241 -24.13 -27.65 -26.21
CA ASP A 241 -22.85 -28.33 -26.01
C ASP A 241 -21.89 -27.47 -25.16
N PRO A 242 -21.01 -28.15 -24.35
CA PRO A 242 -20.07 -27.41 -23.50
C PRO A 242 -19.08 -26.61 -24.33
N ALA A 243 -18.99 -25.32 -24.04
CA ALA A 243 -17.93 -24.41 -24.46
C ALA A 243 -16.90 -24.25 -23.33
N GLU A 244 -15.71 -23.84 -23.65
CA GLU A 244 -14.66 -23.58 -22.64
C GLU A 244 -15.02 -22.40 -21.73
N ALA A 245 -15.00 -22.63 -20.42
CA ALA A 245 -15.17 -21.61 -19.40
C ALA A 245 -13.81 -21.33 -18.73
N ALA A 246 -13.28 -20.14 -18.97
CA ALA A 246 -12.01 -19.74 -18.38
C ALA A 246 -12.15 -19.49 -16.87
N PRO A 247 -11.11 -19.79 -16.06
CA PRO A 247 -11.08 -19.40 -14.66
C PRO A 247 -11.02 -17.87 -14.53
N ALA A 248 -11.59 -17.33 -13.45
CA ALA A 248 -11.56 -15.90 -13.16
C ALA A 248 -10.13 -15.42 -12.85
N ILE A 249 -9.30 -16.31 -12.28
CA ILE A 249 -7.87 -16.07 -12.03
C ILE A 249 -7.07 -17.04 -12.87
N SER A 250 -6.32 -16.51 -13.82
CA SER A 250 -5.47 -17.29 -14.73
C SER A 250 -4.12 -17.67 -14.09
N ASP A 251 -3.41 -18.61 -14.70
CA ASP A 251 -2.02 -18.94 -14.32
C ASP A 251 -1.08 -17.75 -14.54
N GLU A 252 -1.38 -16.85 -15.47
CA GLU A 252 -0.60 -15.63 -15.70
C GLU A 252 -0.76 -14.66 -14.53
N ASP A 253 -1.99 -14.45 -14.04
CA ASP A 253 -2.28 -13.59 -12.87
C ASP A 253 -1.59 -14.16 -11.61
N ALA A 254 -1.70 -15.47 -11.39
CA ALA A 254 -1.06 -16.14 -10.27
C ALA A 254 0.48 -16.04 -10.35
N THR A 255 1.05 -16.17 -11.55
CA THR A 255 2.50 -16.03 -11.77
C THR A 255 2.97 -14.60 -11.49
N ALA A 256 2.22 -13.60 -11.94
CA ALA A 256 2.51 -12.20 -11.67
C ALA A 256 2.44 -11.88 -10.16
N MET A 257 1.41 -12.38 -9.47
CA MET A 257 1.28 -12.23 -8.02
C MET A 257 2.42 -12.94 -7.28
N ALA A 258 2.75 -14.18 -7.62
CA ALA A 258 3.85 -14.92 -7.01
C ALA A 258 5.19 -14.20 -7.18
N ALA A 259 5.46 -13.64 -8.36
CA ALA A 259 6.67 -12.86 -8.62
C ALA A 259 6.73 -11.57 -7.77
N SER A 260 5.60 -10.88 -7.64
CA SER A 260 5.48 -9.68 -6.80
C SER A 260 5.76 -10.00 -5.33
N VAL A 261 5.09 -11.01 -4.79
CA VAL A 261 5.25 -11.45 -3.39
C VAL A 261 6.67 -11.93 -3.11
N ASN A 262 7.27 -12.71 -4.02
CA ASN A 262 8.66 -13.17 -3.88
C ASN A 262 9.67 -12.01 -3.90
N THR A 263 9.41 -10.97 -4.70
CA THR A 263 10.21 -9.74 -4.68
C THR A 263 10.08 -9.02 -3.33
N MET A 264 8.86 -8.90 -2.80
CA MET A 264 8.59 -8.33 -1.49
C MET A 264 9.31 -9.10 -0.39
N LEU A 265 9.27 -10.45 -0.39
CA LEU A 265 9.95 -11.32 0.58
C LEU A 265 11.44 -10.97 0.73
N GLY A 266 12.12 -10.65 -0.36
CA GLY A 266 13.52 -10.26 -0.35
C GLY A 266 13.81 -9.02 0.50
N SER A 267 12.85 -8.14 0.68
CA SER A 267 12.97 -6.88 1.43
C SER A 267 12.34 -6.90 2.81
N ILE A 268 11.54 -7.91 3.16
CA ILE A 268 10.81 -7.96 4.43
C ILE A 268 11.77 -7.86 5.61
N GLY A 269 11.56 -6.83 6.44
CA GLY A 269 12.36 -6.58 7.64
C GLY A 269 12.08 -5.22 8.26
N PHE A 270 12.63 -5.02 9.48
CA PHE A 270 12.54 -3.75 10.18
C PHE A 270 13.81 -2.94 9.95
N TYR A 271 13.64 -1.68 9.59
CA TYR A 271 14.70 -0.80 9.12
C TYR A 271 14.88 0.39 10.03
N LEU A 272 16.15 0.69 10.35
CA LEU A 272 16.55 1.93 11.01
C LEU A 272 17.25 2.82 9.97
N GLY A 273 16.52 3.79 9.46
CA GLY A 273 16.94 4.51 8.26
C GLY A 273 17.01 3.58 7.05
N GLU A 274 18.17 3.47 6.42
CA GLU A 274 18.40 2.56 5.28
C GLU A 274 18.93 1.18 5.69
N GLU A 275 19.31 1.02 6.96
CA GLU A 275 19.85 -0.23 7.49
C GLU A 275 18.71 -1.22 7.80
N ARG A 276 18.75 -2.40 7.19
CA ARG A 276 17.88 -3.53 7.56
C ARG A 276 18.36 -4.13 8.88
N THR A 277 17.92 -3.52 9.97
CA THR A 277 18.40 -3.84 11.34
C THR A 277 17.90 -5.19 11.82
N VAL A 278 16.65 -5.54 11.53
CA VAL A 278 16.08 -6.85 11.86
C VAL A 278 15.52 -7.47 10.58
N PRO A 279 16.31 -8.31 9.89
CA PRO A 279 15.81 -9.07 8.75
C PRO A 279 14.81 -10.13 9.23
N VAL A 280 13.79 -10.37 8.43
CA VAL A 280 12.83 -11.45 8.64
C VAL A 280 13.05 -12.49 7.55
N ASP A 281 13.17 -13.75 7.95
CA ASP A 281 13.32 -14.84 6.99
C ASP A 281 12.00 -15.18 6.31
N ALA A 282 12.07 -15.82 5.13
CA ALA A 282 10.91 -16.11 4.30
C ALA A 282 9.87 -17.01 5.00
N ALA A 283 10.31 -17.96 5.80
CA ALA A 283 9.40 -18.87 6.50
C ALA A 283 8.61 -18.14 7.59
N THR A 284 9.26 -17.26 8.35
CA THR A 284 8.60 -16.38 9.32
C THR A 284 7.66 -15.42 8.60
N ALA A 285 8.12 -14.75 7.53
CA ALA A 285 7.31 -13.82 6.75
C ALA A 285 6.04 -14.48 6.17
N ALA A 286 6.13 -15.73 5.73
CA ALA A 286 5.01 -16.49 5.20
C ALA A 286 3.93 -16.81 6.25
N THR A 287 4.22 -16.66 7.55
CA THR A 287 3.20 -16.75 8.60
C THR A 287 2.41 -15.46 8.79
N TRP A 288 2.88 -14.35 8.22
CA TRP A 288 2.28 -13.03 8.40
C TRP A 288 1.20 -12.70 7.40
N PHE A 289 1.17 -13.41 6.28
CA PHE A 289 0.17 -13.17 5.24
C PHE A 289 -0.04 -14.40 4.36
N THR A 290 -1.21 -14.41 3.73
CA THR A 290 -1.58 -15.37 2.69
C THR A 290 -2.03 -14.61 1.44
N VAL A 291 -1.97 -15.27 0.29
CA VAL A 291 -2.60 -14.75 -0.93
C VAL A 291 -3.97 -15.43 -1.04
N VAL A 292 -5.01 -14.62 -1.16
CA VAL A 292 -6.40 -15.08 -1.20
C VAL A 292 -7.07 -14.62 -2.51
N ASP A 293 -8.05 -15.41 -2.95
CA ASP A 293 -9.00 -15.00 -3.98
C ASP A 293 -10.10 -14.13 -3.33
N ASP A 294 -10.21 -12.89 -3.78
CA ASP A 294 -11.25 -11.96 -3.35
C ASP A 294 -12.05 -11.50 -4.58
N GLY A 295 -13.06 -12.29 -4.93
CA GLY A 295 -13.96 -11.99 -6.04
C GLY A 295 -13.32 -12.06 -7.43
N GLY A 296 -12.39 -12.99 -7.64
CA GLY A 296 -11.69 -13.16 -8.92
C GLY A 296 -10.41 -12.34 -9.05
N GLU A 297 -9.93 -11.75 -7.97
CA GLU A 297 -8.64 -11.07 -7.89
C GLU A 297 -7.78 -11.67 -6.76
N LEU A 298 -6.48 -11.83 -7.00
CA LEU A 298 -5.54 -12.24 -5.94
C LEU A 298 -5.15 -11.05 -5.09
N LYS A 299 -5.31 -11.18 -3.77
CA LYS A 299 -4.92 -10.15 -2.77
C LYS A 299 -4.09 -10.74 -1.66
N ILE A 300 -3.24 -9.91 -1.07
CA ILE A 300 -2.51 -10.25 0.14
C ILE A 300 -3.42 -9.97 1.34
N ALA A 301 -3.63 -10.98 2.18
CA ALA A 301 -4.34 -10.86 3.43
C ALA A 301 -3.35 -11.08 4.58
N ALA A 302 -3.12 -10.05 5.41
CA ALA A 302 -2.15 -10.07 6.49
C ALA A 302 -2.74 -10.58 7.81
N ASP A 303 -1.94 -11.34 8.56
CA ASP A 303 -2.26 -11.78 9.93
C ASP A 303 -1.54 -10.89 10.94
N GLN A 304 -2.23 -9.88 11.44
CA GLN A 304 -1.69 -8.95 12.44
C GLN A 304 -1.26 -9.66 13.73
N ALA A 305 -1.89 -10.76 14.13
CA ALA A 305 -1.54 -11.47 15.36
C ALA A 305 -0.19 -12.20 15.20
N ALA A 306 0.07 -12.78 14.03
CA ALA A 306 1.36 -13.39 13.71
C ALA A 306 2.48 -12.34 13.66
N ILE A 307 2.20 -11.17 13.10
CA ILE A 307 3.14 -10.03 13.04
C ILE A 307 3.46 -9.55 14.46
N GLN A 308 2.47 -9.43 15.35
CA GLN A 308 2.63 -8.92 16.70
C GLN A 308 3.69 -9.69 17.49
N ALA A 309 3.76 -11.00 17.31
CA ALA A 309 4.75 -11.84 18.00
C ALA A 309 6.20 -11.42 17.67
N THR A 310 6.46 -11.03 16.43
CA THR A 310 7.79 -10.50 16.02
C THR A 310 8.00 -9.07 16.52
N VAL A 311 6.96 -8.23 16.48
CA VAL A 311 7.03 -6.86 17.01
C VAL A 311 7.38 -6.85 18.49
N ASP A 312 6.81 -7.77 19.29
CA ASP A 312 7.11 -7.92 20.72
C ASP A 312 8.56 -8.33 21.00
N ALA A 313 9.20 -8.99 20.04
CA ALA A 313 10.60 -9.40 20.12
C ALA A 313 11.61 -8.31 19.69
N LEU A 314 11.14 -7.24 19.02
CA LEU A 314 12.03 -6.18 18.48
C LEU A 314 12.91 -5.50 19.55
N PRO A 315 12.44 -5.20 20.78
CA PRO A 315 13.30 -4.56 21.77
C PRO A 315 14.55 -5.41 22.08
N ALA A 316 14.42 -6.72 22.15
CA ALA A 316 15.55 -7.62 22.40
C ALA A 316 16.59 -7.63 21.25
N ALA A 317 16.15 -7.35 20.03
CA ALA A 317 17.01 -7.34 18.84
C ALA A 317 17.59 -5.94 18.56
N VAL A 318 16.91 -4.88 18.94
CA VAL A 318 17.26 -3.49 18.59
C VAL A 318 17.92 -2.74 19.73
N ASP A 319 17.45 -2.93 20.98
CA ASP A 319 17.89 -2.15 22.12
C ASP A 319 19.31 -2.50 22.53
N ARG A 320 20.07 -1.48 22.88
CA ARG A 320 21.39 -1.63 23.48
C ARG A 320 21.66 -0.51 24.48
N ALA A 321 22.29 -0.85 25.61
CA ALA A 321 22.76 0.15 26.55
C ALA A 321 23.95 0.94 25.99
N PRO A 322 24.15 2.20 26.39
CA PRO A 322 25.35 2.95 26.01
C PRO A 322 26.57 2.35 26.68
N VAL A 323 27.69 2.28 25.92
CA VAL A 323 29.01 1.93 26.44
C VAL A 323 29.81 3.23 26.51
N ASN A 324 30.29 3.60 27.70
CA ASN A 324 31.07 4.82 27.86
C ASN A 324 32.46 4.69 27.25
N ALA A 325 32.91 5.76 26.59
CA ALA A 325 34.28 5.86 26.13
C ALA A 325 35.23 5.99 27.32
N THR A 326 36.40 5.33 27.25
CA THR A 326 37.48 5.53 28.19
C THR A 326 38.71 6.00 27.43
N ASN A 327 39.16 7.21 27.75
CA ASN A 327 40.30 7.84 27.09
C ASN A 327 41.42 7.99 28.09
N ILE A 328 42.66 7.71 27.65
CA ILE A 328 43.84 8.10 28.39
C ILE A 328 44.26 9.48 27.94
N VAL A 329 44.38 10.40 28.90
CA VAL A 329 44.69 11.81 28.61
C VAL A 329 45.96 12.25 29.34
N ASN A 330 46.61 13.29 28.80
CA ASN A 330 47.71 14.01 29.49
C ASN A 330 47.12 15.10 30.41
N SER A 331 48.01 15.89 31.07
CA SER A 331 47.60 16.94 31.99
C SER A 331 46.87 18.10 31.31
N SER A 332 47.03 18.30 29.99
CA SER A 332 46.32 19.29 29.21
C SER A 332 44.95 18.82 28.75
N GLY A 333 44.59 17.55 28.98
CA GLY A 333 43.34 16.95 28.55
C GLY A 333 43.36 16.43 27.13
N GLU A 334 44.49 16.40 26.48
CA GLU A 334 44.65 15.78 25.13
C GLU A 334 44.51 14.27 25.22
N ILE A 335 43.73 13.66 24.32
CA ILE A 335 43.58 12.23 24.26
C ILE A 335 44.82 11.58 23.64
N LEU A 336 45.53 10.81 24.43
CA LEU A 336 46.71 10.07 24.00
C LEU A 336 46.36 8.69 23.42
N ARG A 337 45.32 8.06 23.98
CA ARG A 337 44.82 6.76 23.52
C ARG A 337 43.39 6.58 23.92
N VAL A 338 42.57 6.06 23.02
CA VAL A 338 41.24 5.55 23.34
C VAL A 338 41.42 4.11 23.85
N GLU A 339 41.05 3.85 25.09
CA GLU A 339 41.12 2.54 25.74
C GLU A 339 39.86 1.72 25.46
N THR A 340 38.69 2.40 25.46
CA THR A 340 37.41 1.82 25.10
C THR A 340 36.64 2.82 24.22
N GLU A 341 36.24 2.37 23.06
CA GLU A 341 35.38 3.17 22.18
C GLU A 341 33.98 3.35 22.81
N GLY A 342 33.45 4.56 22.71
CA GLY A 342 32.10 4.85 23.15
C GLY A 342 31.08 4.31 22.15
N VAL A 343 29.99 3.72 22.64
CA VAL A 343 28.89 3.27 21.82
C VAL A 343 27.60 3.93 22.32
N THR A 344 26.93 4.68 21.46
CA THR A 344 25.61 5.25 21.75
C THR A 344 24.61 4.13 21.99
N GLY A 345 23.90 4.23 23.11
CA GLY A 345 22.77 3.38 23.42
C GLY A 345 21.59 3.71 22.52
N ARG A 346 20.70 2.78 22.34
CA ARG A 346 19.42 2.99 21.65
C ARG A 346 18.34 2.12 22.25
N ALA A 347 17.10 2.60 22.22
CA ALA A 347 15.92 1.84 22.58
C ALA A 347 14.85 2.10 21.53
N ILE A 348 14.13 1.05 21.12
CA ILE A 348 13.01 1.20 20.19
C ILE A 348 11.97 2.14 20.82
N SER A 349 11.38 3.01 20.01
CA SER A 349 10.42 3.99 20.49
C SER A 349 9.05 3.33 20.73
N ASP A 350 7.98 3.83 20.11
CA ASP A 350 6.63 3.27 20.26
C ASP A 350 6.40 2.15 19.22
N THR A 351 5.93 0.99 19.67
CA THR A 351 5.56 -0.16 18.83
C THR A 351 4.07 -0.47 18.85
N SER A 352 3.25 0.35 19.53
CA SER A 352 1.82 0.05 19.78
C SER A 352 0.99 -0.17 18.52
N ASN A 353 1.28 0.54 17.42
CA ASN A 353 0.59 0.40 16.14
C ASN A 353 1.41 -0.36 15.08
N LEU A 354 2.64 -0.75 15.42
CA LEU A 354 3.60 -1.25 14.43
C LEU A 354 3.10 -2.51 13.71
N ALA A 355 2.44 -3.43 14.43
CA ALA A 355 1.89 -4.64 13.81
C ALA A 355 0.77 -4.33 12.80
N SER A 356 -0.09 -3.35 13.10
CA SER A 356 -1.13 -2.88 12.19
C SER A 356 -0.53 -2.18 10.97
N ASP A 357 0.49 -1.35 11.17
CA ASP A 357 1.17 -0.64 10.09
C ASP A 357 1.90 -1.61 9.15
N VAL A 358 2.53 -2.65 9.72
CA VAL A 358 3.17 -3.73 8.96
C VAL A 358 2.13 -4.49 8.14
N ALA A 359 0.98 -4.84 8.74
CA ALA A 359 -0.10 -5.53 8.03
C ALA A 359 -0.59 -4.73 6.82
N GLY A 360 -0.91 -3.44 7.01
CA GLY A 360 -1.34 -2.57 5.91
C GLY A 360 -0.29 -2.40 4.80
N LYS A 361 1.00 -2.37 5.17
CA LYS A 361 2.10 -2.32 4.20
C LYS A 361 2.23 -3.62 3.40
N LEU A 362 2.11 -4.76 4.06
CA LEU A 362 2.12 -6.07 3.38
C LEU A 362 0.97 -6.19 2.38
N GLU A 363 -0.23 -5.76 2.76
CA GLU A 363 -1.40 -5.73 1.87
C GLU A 363 -1.20 -4.79 0.66
N ALA A 364 -0.40 -3.74 0.84
CA ALA A 364 0.04 -2.86 -0.24
C ALA A 364 1.24 -3.40 -1.07
N GLY A 365 1.78 -4.58 -0.74
CA GLY A 365 2.94 -5.17 -1.41
C GLY A 365 4.28 -4.58 -0.98
N GLU A 366 4.36 -3.93 0.20
CA GLU A 366 5.57 -3.34 0.74
C GLU A 366 6.20 -4.22 1.83
N GLY A 367 7.52 -4.49 1.73
CA GLY A 367 8.28 -5.30 2.69
C GLY A 367 9.22 -4.51 3.61
N ILE A 368 9.28 -3.19 3.49
CA ILE A 368 10.17 -2.32 4.27
C ILE A 368 9.39 -1.67 5.41
N PHE A 369 9.75 -2.03 6.66
CA PHE A 369 9.07 -1.54 7.85
C PHE A 369 10.01 -0.64 8.66
N PRO A 370 9.86 0.70 8.55
CA PRO A 370 10.69 1.62 9.30
C PRO A 370 10.37 1.54 10.79
N ILE A 371 11.42 1.53 11.62
CA ILE A 371 11.33 1.64 13.07
C ILE A 371 12.06 2.90 13.54
N ALA A 372 11.60 3.46 14.63
CA ALA A 372 12.24 4.59 15.28
C ALA A 372 12.88 4.18 16.60
N VAL A 373 14.04 4.77 16.91
CA VAL A 373 14.73 4.55 18.17
C VAL A 373 14.99 5.88 18.88
N THR A 374 15.00 5.84 20.19
CA THR A 374 15.52 6.90 21.05
C THR A 374 16.96 6.59 21.37
N GLU A 375 17.87 7.50 21.05
CA GLU A 375 19.29 7.33 21.33
C GLU A 375 19.65 7.88 22.70
N THR A 376 20.54 7.16 23.42
CA THR A 376 21.18 7.60 24.65
C THR A 376 22.66 7.78 24.38
N PRO A 377 23.18 9.01 24.36
CA PRO A 377 24.60 9.26 24.13
C PRO A 377 25.45 8.59 25.21
N PHE A 378 26.61 8.06 24.80
CA PHE A 378 27.62 7.61 25.75
C PHE A 378 28.31 8.80 26.42
N GLN A 379 28.92 8.56 27.58
CA GLN A 379 29.78 9.52 28.26
C GLN A 379 31.26 9.17 28.03
N SER A 380 32.15 10.18 28.09
CA SER A 380 33.59 9.97 28.02
C SER A 380 34.19 10.07 29.42
N VAL A 381 34.89 9.03 29.83
CA VAL A 381 35.68 8.99 31.05
C VAL A 381 37.13 9.20 30.65
N ASN A 382 37.76 10.24 31.17
CA ASN A 382 39.13 10.60 30.94
C ASN A 382 40.02 10.14 32.12
N LEU A 383 40.97 9.27 31.82
CA LEU A 383 41.93 8.75 32.80
C LEU A 383 43.30 9.44 32.56
N LYS A 384 43.66 10.32 33.48
CA LYS A 384 45.01 10.95 33.46
C LYS A 384 46.01 9.99 34.03
N ARG A 385 46.96 9.52 33.20
CA ARG A 385 48.03 8.63 33.61
C ARG A 385 49.39 9.37 33.64
N ASN A 386 50.16 9.10 34.68
CA ASN A 386 51.56 9.54 34.78
C ASN A 386 52.39 8.55 35.61
N ILE A 387 53.70 8.62 35.44
CA ILE A 387 54.65 7.89 36.28
C ILE A 387 55.57 8.89 37.01
N VAL A 388 55.76 8.67 38.28
CA VAL A 388 56.77 9.39 39.09
C VAL A 388 57.90 8.44 39.45
N VAL A 389 59.12 8.80 39.10
CA VAL A 389 60.33 8.09 39.44
C VAL A 389 60.99 8.85 40.61
N ASP A 390 61.07 8.21 41.76
CA ASP A 390 61.79 8.71 42.96
C ASP A 390 63.16 8.05 43.00
N LEU A 391 64.18 8.85 42.70
CA LEU A 391 65.60 8.44 42.69
C LEU A 391 66.14 8.16 44.09
N SER A 392 65.61 8.85 45.13
CA SER A 392 66.03 8.61 46.51
C SER A 392 65.48 7.29 47.05
N ALA A 393 64.20 6.98 46.76
CA ALA A 393 63.55 5.76 47.17
C ALA A 393 63.82 4.59 46.20
N GLN A 394 64.41 4.86 45.01
CA GLN A 394 64.56 3.92 43.92
C GLN A 394 63.25 3.21 43.58
N THR A 395 62.23 4.03 43.35
CA THR A 395 60.88 3.54 42.99
C THR A 395 60.36 4.25 41.76
N ALA A 396 59.54 3.54 40.98
CA ALA A 396 58.67 4.12 39.97
C ALA A 396 57.24 3.85 40.41
N THR A 397 56.40 4.89 40.46
CA THR A 397 55.02 4.82 40.90
C THR A 397 54.10 5.30 39.76
N ALA A 398 53.17 4.46 39.33
CA ALA A 398 52.18 4.76 38.34
C ALA A 398 50.91 5.34 39.00
N TYR A 399 50.43 6.43 38.46
CA TYR A 399 49.22 7.13 38.92
C TYR A 399 48.16 7.15 37.82
N GLU A 400 46.92 6.98 38.25
CA GLU A 400 45.76 7.20 37.39
C GLU A 400 44.78 8.13 38.15
N ASN A 401 44.46 9.27 37.55
CA ASN A 401 43.69 10.34 38.19
C ASN A 401 44.20 10.76 39.60
N GLY A 402 45.52 10.73 39.78
CA GLY A 402 46.18 11.07 41.04
C GLY A 402 46.20 9.95 42.10
N ALA A 403 45.51 8.86 41.86
CA ALA A 403 45.57 7.66 42.70
C ALA A 403 46.73 6.73 42.29
N VAL A 404 47.41 6.14 43.27
CA VAL A 404 48.46 5.15 43.00
C VAL A 404 47.81 3.87 42.46
N VAL A 405 48.20 3.48 41.23
CA VAL A 405 47.83 2.21 40.62
C VAL A 405 48.80 1.09 40.97
N ASN A 406 50.09 1.42 40.85
CA ASN A 406 51.19 0.48 41.14
C ASN A 406 52.45 1.23 41.55
N SER A 407 53.32 0.57 42.34
CA SER A 407 54.65 1.09 42.69
C SER A 407 55.66 -0.05 42.68
N TRP A 408 56.83 0.18 42.10
CA TRP A 408 57.85 -0.87 41.91
C TRP A 408 59.24 -0.34 42.30
N LYS A 409 60.07 -1.24 42.83
CA LYS A 409 61.52 -0.96 42.97
C LYS A 409 62.17 -1.00 41.60
N ILE A 410 63.01 0.00 41.36
CA ILE A 410 63.78 0.18 40.10
C ILE A 410 65.28 0.24 40.38
N SER A 411 66.05 0.30 39.31
CA SER A 411 67.47 0.72 39.42
C SER A 411 67.70 1.84 38.40
N SER A 412 67.95 3.04 38.92
CA SER A 412 68.31 4.23 38.13
C SER A 412 69.80 4.26 37.75
N GLY A 413 70.19 5.32 37.06
CA GLY A 413 71.60 5.59 36.72
C GLY A 413 72.50 5.69 37.91
N LYS A 414 73.75 5.22 37.76
CA LYS A 414 74.86 5.33 38.73
C LYS A 414 75.22 6.81 38.87
N ALA A 415 76.01 7.17 39.94
CA ALA A 415 76.45 8.53 40.16
C ALA A 415 77.33 9.10 38.98
N ALA A 416 78.00 8.25 38.21
CA ALA A 416 78.77 8.68 37.03
C ALA A 416 77.90 8.88 35.77
N THR A 417 76.69 8.31 35.72
CA THR A 417 75.76 8.34 34.63
C THR A 417 74.35 8.39 35.23
N PRO A 418 73.96 9.50 35.88
CA PRO A 418 72.67 9.59 36.60
C PRO A 418 71.53 9.65 35.65
N THR A 419 70.38 9.22 36.12
CA THR A 419 69.12 9.48 35.42
C THR A 419 68.75 10.96 35.57
N ASP A 420 68.42 11.65 34.51
CA ASP A 420 68.08 13.07 34.52
C ASP A 420 66.80 13.34 35.33
N VAL A 421 66.87 14.40 36.15
CA VAL A 421 65.73 14.89 36.90
C VAL A 421 64.93 15.88 36.05
N GLY A 422 63.61 15.76 36.05
CA GLY A 422 62.75 16.66 35.27
C GLY A 422 61.39 16.08 34.99
N ASN A 423 60.63 16.79 34.17
CA ASN A 423 59.35 16.37 33.67
C ASN A 423 59.51 16.05 32.16
N PHE A 424 59.19 14.88 31.83
CA PHE A 424 59.39 14.30 30.50
C PHE A 424 58.05 13.72 30.00
N THR A 425 58.01 13.28 28.74
CA THR A 425 56.87 12.56 28.17
C THR A 425 57.36 11.30 27.44
N VAL A 426 56.57 10.24 27.54
CA VAL A 426 56.82 9.04 26.73
C VAL A 426 56.73 9.43 25.27
N TYR A 427 57.81 9.18 24.50
CA TYR A 427 57.82 9.51 23.08
C TYR A 427 57.95 8.28 22.15
N ALA A 428 58.38 7.14 22.67
CA ALA A 428 58.52 5.94 21.86
C ALA A 428 58.45 4.65 22.70
N HIS A 429 57.98 3.60 22.06
CA HIS A 429 57.98 2.24 22.56
C HIS A 429 58.76 1.35 21.63
N VAL A 430 59.71 0.55 22.17
CA VAL A 430 60.45 -0.45 21.39
C VAL A 430 60.37 -1.79 22.10
N ARG A 431 59.84 -2.80 21.43
CA ARG A 431 59.60 -4.10 22.05
C ARG A 431 60.92 -4.81 22.49
N THR A 432 61.95 -4.71 21.68
CA THR A 432 63.24 -5.30 21.95
C THR A 432 64.33 -4.54 21.19
N GLN A 433 65.42 -4.18 21.88
CA GLN A 433 66.49 -3.39 21.28
C GLN A 433 67.82 -3.80 21.87
N THR A 434 68.91 -3.74 21.06
CA THR A 434 70.29 -3.73 21.59
C THR A 434 70.60 -2.32 22.03
N MET A 435 70.85 -2.12 23.33
CA MET A 435 71.25 -0.84 23.90
C MET A 435 72.78 -0.70 23.94
N LYS A 436 73.30 0.49 23.65
CA LYS A 436 74.71 0.85 23.70
C LYS A 436 74.91 1.89 24.79
N SER A 437 75.78 1.61 25.71
CA SER A 437 76.15 2.53 26.80
C SER A 437 77.57 2.92 26.67
N ARG A 438 77.87 4.19 26.86
CA ARG A 438 79.25 4.67 26.93
C ARG A 438 79.74 4.60 28.38
N GLU A 439 80.81 3.89 28.60
CA GLU A 439 81.46 3.83 29.92
C GLU A 439 82.33 5.09 30.20
N PRO A 440 82.62 5.41 31.48
CA PRO A 440 83.44 6.55 31.82
C PRO A 440 84.88 6.58 31.22
N ASP A 441 85.37 5.44 30.84
CA ASP A 441 86.70 5.27 30.14
C ASP A 441 86.60 5.51 28.63
N GLY A 442 85.36 5.79 28.11
CA GLY A 442 85.10 5.99 26.69
C GLY A 442 84.80 4.72 25.92
N SER A 443 84.86 3.56 26.52
CA SER A 443 84.47 2.28 25.87
C SER A 443 82.97 2.20 25.69
N ILE A 444 82.48 1.36 24.77
CA ILE A 444 81.06 1.14 24.52
C ILE A 444 80.74 -0.28 24.96
N THR A 445 79.76 -0.38 25.86
CA THR A 445 79.15 -1.66 26.25
C THR A 445 77.85 -1.86 25.50
N GLU A 446 77.64 -3.03 24.90
CA GLU A 446 76.35 -3.38 24.23
C GLU A 446 75.63 -4.43 25.08
N THR A 447 74.33 -4.12 25.34
CA THR A 447 73.40 -5.03 26.00
C THR A 447 72.39 -5.50 24.96
N PRO A 448 72.46 -6.73 24.45
CA PRO A 448 71.58 -7.19 23.40
C PRO A 448 70.18 -7.53 23.94
N ASN A 449 69.18 -7.45 23.07
CA ASN A 449 67.77 -7.90 23.32
C ASN A 449 67.16 -7.35 24.61
N VAL A 450 67.37 -6.06 24.93
CA VAL A 450 66.74 -5.39 26.04
C VAL A 450 65.20 -5.27 25.73
N PRO A 451 64.32 -5.88 26.55
CA PRO A 451 62.91 -5.97 26.22
C PRO A 451 62.12 -4.79 26.82
N TRP A 452 60.97 -4.48 26.16
CA TRP A 452 59.91 -3.58 26.65
C TRP A 452 60.43 -2.18 27.00
N VAL A 453 61.06 -1.55 26.04
CA VAL A 453 61.67 -0.21 26.22
C VAL A 453 60.60 0.85 26.02
N THR A 454 60.44 1.75 26.98
CA THR A 454 59.55 2.92 26.96
C THR A 454 60.42 4.15 27.15
N TYR A 455 60.73 4.86 26.09
CA TYR A 455 61.57 6.05 26.10
C TYR A 455 60.82 7.28 26.53
N PHE A 456 61.39 8.11 27.43
CA PHE A 456 60.83 9.35 27.90
C PHE A 456 61.75 10.57 27.83
N ASN A 457 63.11 10.39 27.80
CA ASN A 457 64.09 11.45 27.69
C ASN A 457 65.35 10.99 26.89
N GLY A 458 65.51 11.50 25.67
CA GLY A 458 66.64 11.14 24.83
C GLY A 458 66.86 9.62 24.71
N ASP A 459 67.96 9.11 25.26
CA ASP A 459 68.25 7.68 25.33
C ASP A 459 67.83 7.03 26.67
N GLU A 460 67.21 7.79 27.56
CA GLU A 460 66.67 7.27 28.82
C GLU A 460 65.25 6.73 28.65
N GLY A 461 65.01 5.57 29.23
CA GLY A 461 63.71 4.91 29.19
C GLY A 461 63.55 3.88 30.30
N PHE A 462 62.30 3.48 30.53
CA PHE A 462 62.03 2.26 31.30
C PHE A 462 62.29 1.06 30.41
N HIS A 463 62.89 -0.02 30.97
CA HIS A 463 63.05 -1.27 30.21
C HIS A 463 63.23 -2.49 31.11
N GLY A 464 62.94 -3.66 30.59
CA GLY A 464 63.15 -4.93 31.28
C GLY A 464 64.64 -5.26 31.39
N THR A 465 65.04 -5.74 32.57
CA THR A 465 66.38 -6.07 32.88
C THR A 465 66.49 -7.56 33.19
N TYR A 466 67.27 -8.33 32.38
CA TYR A 466 67.41 -9.76 32.55
C TYR A 466 68.82 -10.11 33.19
N TRP A 467 69.69 -9.12 33.25
CA TRP A 467 71.09 -9.33 33.72
C TRP A 467 71.36 -9.07 35.21
N HIS A 468 70.31 -8.57 35.94
CA HIS A 468 70.33 -8.46 37.39
C HIS A 468 68.91 -8.40 38.00
N ASN A 469 68.82 -8.72 39.28
CA ASN A 469 67.59 -8.63 40.08
C ASN A 469 67.74 -7.71 41.32
N ALA A 470 68.83 -6.89 41.35
CA ALA A 470 69.10 -6.01 42.49
C ALA A 470 68.42 -4.64 42.31
N PHE A 471 67.12 -4.60 42.34
CA PHE A 471 66.37 -3.38 42.30
C PHE A 471 66.30 -2.69 43.68
N GLY A 472 66.17 -1.35 43.73
CA GLY A 472 66.23 -0.54 44.91
C GLY A 472 67.58 0.16 45.12
N SER A 473 68.53 0.09 44.11
CA SER A 473 69.79 0.82 44.13
C SER A 473 70.22 1.18 42.68
N PRO A 474 70.92 2.34 42.49
CA PRO A 474 71.37 2.79 41.17
C PRO A 474 72.38 1.76 40.52
N ARG A 475 72.13 1.36 39.24
CA ARG A 475 72.90 0.39 38.51
C ARG A 475 73.06 0.63 37.03
N SER A 476 72.18 1.45 36.41
CA SER A 476 72.19 1.71 35.00
C SER A 476 73.16 2.81 34.55
N HIS A 477 73.13 3.14 33.27
CA HIS A 477 73.84 4.24 32.64
C HIS A 477 72.97 5.40 32.30
N GLY A 478 71.84 5.58 33.03
CA GLY A 478 70.79 6.62 32.83
C GLY A 478 69.38 6.04 32.81
N CYS A 479 69.13 4.95 32.10
CA CYS A 479 67.84 4.33 32.04
C CYS A 479 67.31 3.87 33.40
N VAL A 480 65.99 3.65 33.45
CA VAL A 480 65.28 3.09 34.62
C VAL A 480 65.09 1.59 34.40
N ASN A 481 65.94 0.80 35.03
CA ASN A 481 65.90 -0.66 34.98
C ASN A 481 64.75 -1.21 35.82
N MET A 482 63.97 -2.14 35.26
CA MET A 482 62.83 -2.78 35.88
C MET A 482 62.83 -4.30 35.73
N PRO A 483 62.17 -5.09 36.61
CA PRO A 483 61.80 -6.46 36.28
C PRO A 483 61.09 -6.53 34.91
N ILE A 484 61.34 -7.62 34.17
CA ILE A 484 60.85 -7.75 32.78
C ILE A 484 59.32 -7.63 32.71
N ASP A 485 58.62 -8.23 33.65
CA ASP A 485 57.16 -8.19 33.77
C ASP A 485 56.62 -6.78 34.08
N VAL A 486 57.31 -6.04 34.94
CA VAL A 486 57.01 -4.63 35.26
C VAL A 486 57.26 -3.76 34.05
N ALA A 487 58.40 -3.90 33.35
CA ALA A 487 58.65 -3.13 32.13
C ALA A 487 57.60 -3.41 31.05
N LYS A 488 57.14 -4.67 30.92
CA LYS A 488 56.03 -5.06 30.02
C LYS A 488 54.72 -4.36 30.42
N TYR A 489 54.45 -4.29 31.73
CA TYR A 489 53.27 -3.59 32.22
C TYR A 489 53.35 -2.11 31.86
N VAL A 490 54.47 -1.42 32.18
CA VAL A 490 54.69 0.01 31.86
C VAL A 490 54.56 0.27 30.37
N TYR A 491 55.21 -0.57 29.54
CA TYR A 491 55.15 -0.48 28.08
C TYR A 491 53.70 -0.50 27.53
N ASN A 492 52.83 -1.38 28.03
CA ASN A 492 51.47 -1.50 27.57
C ASN A 492 50.55 -0.44 28.17
N TRP A 493 50.81 -0.01 29.43
CA TRP A 493 49.99 0.89 30.19
C TRP A 493 50.20 2.37 29.83
N SER A 494 51.43 2.76 29.45
CA SER A 494 51.80 4.14 29.12
C SER A 494 51.67 4.41 27.61
N PRO A 495 50.76 5.26 27.16
CA PRO A 495 50.73 5.72 25.77
C PRO A 495 51.86 6.75 25.51
N VAL A 496 52.22 6.91 24.24
CA VAL A 496 53.06 8.04 23.80
C VAL A 496 52.36 9.34 24.18
N GLY A 497 53.09 10.33 24.71
CA GLY A 497 52.59 11.57 25.25
C GLY A 497 52.29 11.53 26.77
N MET A 498 52.33 10.34 27.41
CA MET A 498 52.15 10.22 28.86
C MET A 498 53.29 10.90 29.63
N GLU A 499 52.99 11.60 30.70
CA GLU A 499 53.95 12.32 31.52
C GLU A 499 54.76 11.40 32.43
N VAL A 500 56.05 11.67 32.52
CA VAL A 500 57.01 11.04 33.44
C VAL A 500 57.71 12.11 34.23
N SER A 501 57.60 12.09 35.55
CA SER A 501 58.33 13.00 36.44
C SER A 501 59.45 12.21 37.15
N VAL A 502 60.68 12.69 37.04
CA VAL A 502 61.84 12.12 37.74
C VAL A 502 62.29 13.12 38.80
N GLN A 503 62.40 12.66 40.03
CA GLN A 503 62.71 13.47 41.20
C GLN A 503 63.56 12.69 42.24
N TYR A 504 64.12 13.44 43.23
CA TYR A 504 64.76 12.84 44.39
C TYR A 504 63.79 12.70 45.56
#